data_7fc26c081f19e8cd00897d4a1bb0e207
#
_entry.id   7fc26c081f19e8cd00897d4a1bb0e207
#
_cell.length_a   1.000
_cell.length_b   1.000
_cell.length_c   1.000
_cell.angle_alpha   90.00
_cell.angle_beta   90.00
_cell.angle_gamma   90.00
#
_symmetry.space_group_name_H-M   'P 1'
#
loop_
_entity.id
_entity.type
_entity.pdbx_description
1 polymer ?
#
loop_
_entity_poly.entity_id
_entity_poly.type
_entity_poly.pdbx_seq_one_letter_code
_entity_poly.pdbx_strand_id
1 'polypeptide(L)'
;LGNAYFDTSDFNNEYMSLSAAFIYRDKNWSASIQPNIGFSRQANRMNETTPGVIARVSRNLNPTWSLTGSLGYINRTVHLDHNRNADGVLGSIGVVAQVQPNLQAGADYNVQREHADAAVYSRRLDGPGVFAAYRIKPQWTVVGNYSYSKVKYDEGSFFFPAREDTQKTASLTSLWDISSWAGRSMVVRAQYTQIDNPSNIGYSNYSRKLFSVGVQTQF
;
A
#
# COMPACT_ATOMS: atom_id res chain seq x y z
N LEU A 1 -12.39 -5.09 1.17
CA LEU A 1 -13.45 -4.35 0.46
C LEU A 1 -13.39 -2.88 0.84
N GLY A 2 -13.40 -1.99 -0.13
CA GLY A 2 -13.45 -0.56 0.09
C GLY A 2 -14.32 0.10 -0.97
N ASN A 3 -15.17 1.05 -0.56
CA ASN A 3 -16.06 1.79 -1.44
C ASN A 3 -15.85 3.29 -1.20
N ALA A 4 -15.87 4.07 -2.27
CA ALA A 4 -15.93 5.52 -2.23
C ALA A 4 -17.19 5.95 -2.98
N TYR A 5 -18.07 6.69 -2.30
CA TYR A 5 -19.32 7.18 -2.87
C TYR A 5 -19.27 8.69 -3.01
N PHE A 6 -19.82 9.18 -4.11
CA PHE A 6 -19.94 10.59 -4.44
C PHE A 6 -21.41 10.94 -4.68
N ASP A 7 -21.77 12.20 -4.65
CA ASP A 7 -23.15 12.68 -4.85
C ASP A 7 -23.69 12.30 -6.25
N THR A 8 -22.78 12.11 -7.22
CA THR A 8 -23.14 11.61 -8.57
C THR A 8 -22.65 10.17 -8.73
N SER A 9 -23.52 9.29 -9.22
CA SER A 9 -23.25 7.86 -9.43
C SER A 9 -22.04 7.59 -10.34
N ASP A 10 -21.72 8.52 -11.24
CA ASP A 10 -20.61 8.39 -12.20
C ASP A 10 -19.23 8.41 -11.56
N PHE A 11 -19.14 8.88 -10.31
CA PHE A 11 -17.88 8.92 -9.54
C PHE A 11 -17.83 7.87 -8.41
N ASN A 12 -18.87 7.05 -8.26
CA ASN A 12 -18.83 5.98 -7.27
C ASN A 12 -17.79 4.94 -7.65
N ASN A 13 -16.90 4.63 -6.73
CA ASN A 13 -15.84 3.64 -6.90
C ASN A 13 -16.00 2.52 -5.86
N GLU A 14 -15.93 1.30 -6.35
CA GLU A 14 -15.92 0.09 -5.53
C GLU A 14 -14.60 -0.64 -5.73
N TYR A 15 -14.04 -1.14 -4.64
CA TYR A 15 -12.78 -1.88 -4.67
C TYR A 15 -12.95 -3.24 -3.98
N MET A 16 -12.44 -4.28 -4.62
CA MET A 16 -12.34 -5.61 -4.05
C MET A 16 -10.94 -6.14 -4.28
N SER A 17 -10.38 -6.83 -3.31
CA SER A 17 -9.12 -7.55 -3.49
C SER A 17 -9.20 -8.92 -2.83
N LEU A 18 -8.53 -9.89 -3.47
CA LEU A 18 -8.33 -11.24 -2.97
C LEU A 18 -6.83 -11.49 -2.91
N SER A 19 -6.37 -12.13 -1.85
CA SER A 19 -4.98 -12.54 -1.72
C SER A 19 -4.86 -13.80 -0.89
N ALA A 20 -3.81 -14.58 -1.18
CA ALA A 20 -3.38 -15.70 -0.35
C ALA A 20 -1.90 -15.50 0.00
N ALA A 21 -1.48 -15.93 1.18
CA ALA A 21 -0.09 -15.83 1.58
C ALA A 21 0.45 -17.20 1.95
N PHE A 22 1.56 -17.57 1.33
CA PHE A 22 2.35 -18.75 1.69
C PHE A 22 3.55 -18.27 2.49
N ILE A 23 3.65 -18.71 3.74
CA ILE A 23 4.64 -18.18 4.67
C ILE A 23 5.53 -19.32 5.15
N TYR A 24 6.85 -19.14 4.98
CA TYR A 24 7.88 -19.95 5.58
C TYR A 24 8.50 -19.18 6.74
N ARG A 25 8.72 -19.86 7.86
CA ARG A 25 9.40 -19.30 9.04
C ARG A 25 10.41 -20.27 9.60
N ASP A 26 11.58 -19.74 9.88
CA ASP A 26 12.64 -20.42 10.61
C ASP A 26 13.12 -19.50 11.76
N LYS A 27 14.05 -19.95 12.57
CA LYS A 27 14.54 -19.25 13.77
C LYS A 27 14.91 -17.77 13.50
N ASN A 28 15.60 -17.50 12.39
CA ASN A 28 16.12 -16.18 12.07
C ASN A 28 15.56 -15.61 10.75
N TRP A 29 14.78 -16.38 10.01
CA TRP A 29 14.28 -16.00 8.71
C TRP A 29 12.78 -16.17 8.61
N SER A 30 12.14 -15.25 7.95
CA SER A 30 10.82 -15.48 7.39
C SER A 30 10.80 -15.09 5.92
N ALA A 31 10.11 -15.87 5.12
CA ALA A 31 9.86 -15.59 3.73
C ALA A 31 8.39 -15.80 3.43
N SER A 32 7.84 -15.02 2.52
CA SER A 32 6.47 -15.20 2.08
C SER A 32 6.32 -14.89 0.59
N ILE A 33 5.40 -15.58 -0.04
CA ILE A 33 4.91 -15.28 -1.39
C ILE A 33 3.41 -15.02 -1.27
N GLN A 34 2.96 -13.92 -1.83
CA GLN A 34 1.57 -13.46 -1.75
C GLN A 34 1.05 -13.09 -3.15
N PRO A 35 0.43 -14.04 -3.88
CA PRO A 35 -0.38 -13.68 -5.03
C PRO A 35 -1.60 -12.87 -4.57
N ASN A 36 -1.98 -11.92 -5.38
CA ASN A 36 -3.15 -11.07 -5.16
C ASN A 36 -3.82 -10.72 -6.49
N ILE A 37 -5.09 -10.38 -6.42
CA ILE A 37 -5.83 -9.79 -7.53
C ILE A 37 -6.75 -8.71 -6.99
N GLY A 38 -6.65 -7.51 -7.56
CA GLY A 38 -7.52 -6.38 -7.27
C GLY A 38 -8.50 -6.14 -8.39
N PHE A 39 -9.66 -5.63 -8.04
CA PHE A 39 -10.70 -5.20 -8.97
C PHE A 39 -11.20 -3.83 -8.54
N SER A 40 -11.39 -2.93 -9.48
CA SER A 40 -12.12 -1.69 -9.24
C SER A 40 -13.27 -1.54 -10.22
N ARG A 41 -14.37 -0.94 -9.75
CA ARG A 41 -15.52 -0.56 -10.56
C ARG A 41 -15.76 0.92 -10.39
N GLN A 42 -16.12 1.59 -11.46
CA GLN A 42 -16.55 2.98 -11.47
C GLN A 42 -17.90 3.06 -12.19
N ALA A 43 -18.87 3.76 -11.61
CA ALA A 43 -20.21 3.88 -12.16
C ALA A 43 -20.82 2.51 -12.56
N ASN A 44 -20.67 1.49 -11.70
CA ASN A 44 -21.08 0.10 -11.91
C ASN A 44 -20.40 -0.62 -13.09
N ARG A 45 -19.37 -0.04 -13.72
CA ARG A 45 -18.58 -0.68 -14.78
C ARG A 45 -17.24 -1.14 -14.22
N MET A 46 -16.76 -2.31 -14.68
CA MET A 46 -15.40 -2.75 -14.38
C MET A 46 -14.44 -1.71 -14.96
N ASN A 47 -13.65 -1.10 -14.07
CA ASN A 47 -12.69 -0.08 -14.47
C ASN A 47 -11.27 -0.67 -14.56
N GLU A 48 -10.87 -1.48 -13.59
CA GLU A 48 -9.52 -1.97 -13.52
C GLU A 48 -9.46 -3.38 -12.90
N THR A 49 -8.54 -4.20 -13.41
CA THR A 49 -8.15 -5.49 -12.84
C THR A 49 -6.63 -5.49 -12.65
N THR A 50 -6.17 -5.84 -11.44
CA THR A 50 -4.76 -5.76 -11.06
C THR A 50 -4.29 -7.06 -10.40
N PRO A 51 -3.98 -8.12 -11.18
CA PRO A 51 -3.27 -9.28 -10.66
C PRO A 51 -1.82 -8.92 -10.32
N GLY A 52 -1.28 -9.59 -9.31
CA GLY A 52 0.09 -9.38 -8.90
C GLY A 52 0.61 -10.48 -7.97
N VAL A 53 1.89 -10.43 -7.71
CA VAL A 53 2.56 -11.28 -6.74
C VAL A 53 3.64 -10.49 -6.02
N ILE A 54 3.74 -10.68 -4.71
CA ILE A 54 4.77 -10.05 -3.88
C ILE A 54 5.48 -11.13 -3.08
N ALA A 55 6.80 -11.20 -3.21
CA ALA A 55 7.67 -11.96 -2.34
C ALA A 55 8.24 -11.02 -1.27
N ARG A 56 8.29 -11.50 -0.03
CA ARG A 56 8.90 -10.78 1.10
C ARG A 56 9.87 -11.67 1.82
N VAL A 57 10.94 -11.09 2.31
CA VAL A 57 11.91 -11.76 3.17
C VAL A 57 12.23 -10.88 4.37
N SER A 58 12.41 -11.51 5.52
CA SER A 58 12.90 -10.83 6.72
C SER A 58 13.95 -11.70 7.38
N ARG A 59 15.00 -11.07 7.90
CA ARG A 59 16.08 -11.72 8.65
C ARG A 59 16.28 -11.00 9.97
N ASN A 60 16.14 -11.75 11.06
CA ASN A 60 16.54 -11.27 12.39
C ASN A 60 18.06 -11.30 12.49
N LEU A 61 18.68 -10.14 12.64
CA LEU A 61 20.13 -10.00 12.86
C LEU A 61 20.49 -10.30 14.30
N ASN A 62 19.65 -9.86 15.21
CA ASN A 62 19.73 -10.07 16.66
C ASN A 62 18.32 -9.83 17.26
N PRO A 63 18.11 -9.97 18.58
CA PRO A 63 16.78 -9.75 19.20
C PRO A 63 16.19 -8.36 18.98
N THR A 64 17.03 -7.37 18.68
CA THR A 64 16.60 -5.97 18.50
C THR A 64 16.40 -5.60 17.03
N TRP A 65 17.19 -6.12 16.10
CA TRP A 65 17.25 -5.65 14.73
C TRP A 65 16.88 -6.73 13.72
N SER A 66 16.05 -6.35 12.74
CA SER A 66 15.71 -7.17 11.58
C SER A 66 15.89 -6.38 10.29
N LEU A 67 16.36 -7.06 9.25
CA LEU A 67 16.33 -6.56 7.87
C LEU A 67 15.10 -7.11 7.18
N THR A 68 14.50 -6.29 6.32
CA THR A 68 13.36 -6.68 5.49
C THR A 68 13.62 -6.35 4.03
N GLY A 69 13.05 -7.14 3.14
CA GLY A 69 13.09 -6.87 1.72
C GLY A 69 11.84 -7.39 1.04
N SER A 70 11.43 -6.75 -0.04
CA SER A 70 10.35 -7.25 -0.89
C SER A 70 10.66 -7.05 -2.35
N LEU A 71 10.10 -7.91 -3.17
CA LEU A 71 10.08 -7.81 -4.62
C LEU A 71 8.71 -8.25 -5.12
N GLY A 72 8.13 -7.51 -6.03
CA GLY A 72 6.82 -7.83 -6.57
C GLY A 72 6.68 -7.48 -8.04
N TYR A 73 5.67 -8.07 -8.64
CA TYR A 73 5.22 -7.78 -9.98
C TYR A 73 3.72 -7.54 -9.95
N ILE A 74 3.27 -6.56 -10.70
CA ILE A 74 1.85 -6.24 -10.92
C ILE A 74 1.59 -6.12 -12.41
N ASN A 75 0.40 -6.54 -12.83
CA ASN A 75 -0.12 -6.25 -14.15
C ASN A 75 -1.46 -5.53 -13.96
N ARG A 76 -1.64 -4.41 -14.61
CA ARG A 76 -2.85 -3.59 -14.52
C ARG A 76 -3.54 -3.53 -15.87
N THR A 77 -4.77 -4.00 -15.94
CA THR A 77 -5.62 -3.87 -17.10
C THR A 77 -6.71 -2.84 -16.82
N VAL A 78 -6.73 -1.76 -17.57
CA VAL A 78 -7.74 -0.68 -17.47
C VAL A 78 -8.76 -0.87 -18.59
N HIS A 79 -9.98 -1.29 -18.25
CA HIS A 79 -10.99 -1.70 -19.21
C HIS A 79 -11.61 -0.52 -20.00
N LEU A 80 -11.56 0.68 -19.43
CA LEU A 80 -12.13 1.88 -20.06
C LEU A 80 -11.11 2.70 -20.87
N ASP A 81 -9.82 2.46 -20.67
CA ASP A 81 -8.74 3.16 -21.38
C ASP A 81 -7.50 2.24 -21.46
N HIS A 82 -7.39 1.50 -22.55
CA HIS A 82 -6.30 0.55 -22.77
C HIS A 82 -4.90 1.20 -22.79
N ASN A 83 -4.78 2.48 -23.15
CA ASN A 83 -3.52 3.20 -23.12
C ASN A 83 -2.91 3.25 -21.69
N ARG A 84 -3.72 3.00 -20.68
CA ARG A 84 -3.34 2.96 -19.25
C ARG A 84 -3.06 1.56 -18.72
N ASN A 85 -3.20 0.52 -19.56
CA ASN A 85 -2.72 -0.81 -19.19
C ASN A 85 -1.25 -0.71 -18.86
N ALA A 86 -0.81 -1.40 -17.83
CA ALA A 86 0.57 -1.34 -17.41
C ALA A 86 1.00 -2.63 -16.72
N ASP A 87 2.26 -2.95 -16.88
CA ASP A 87 2.95 -3.88 -16.02
C ASP A 87 4.01 -3.16 -15.19
N GLY A 88 4.30 -3.70 -14.03
CA GLY A 88 5.21 -3.04 -13.13
C GLY A 88 5.92 -3.96 -12.17
N VAL A 89 7.11 -3.54 -11.79
CA VAL A 89 7.89 -4.16 -10.71
C VAL A 89 7.96 -3.21 -9.54
N LEU A 90 7.93 -3.78 -8.35
CA LEU A 90 8.08 -3.04 -7.10
C LEU A 90 9.09 -3.75 -6.21
N GLY A 91 9.80 -2.98 -5.43
CA GLY A 91 10.79 -3.50 -4.49
C GLY A 91 10.92 -2.61 -3.28
N SER A 92 11.32 -3.19 -2.16
CA SER A 92 11.69 -2.43 -0.98
C SER A 92 12.82 -3.10 -0.21
N ILE A 93 13.55 -2.28 0.51
CA ILE A 93 14.50 -2.72 1.53
C ILE A 93 14.28 -1.86 2.78
N GLY A 94 14.36 -2.49 3.95
CA GLY A 94 14.12 -1.78 5.19
C GLY A 94 14.79 -2.42 6.38
N VAL A 95 14.75 -1.70 7.48
CA VAL A 95 15.24 -2.12 8.78
C VAL A 95 14.14 -1.90 9.82
N VAL A 96 14.03 -2.84 10.73
CA VAL A 96 13.07 -2.81 11.83
C VAL A 96 13.82 -3.00 13.13
N ALA A 97 13.50 -2.17 14.13
CA ALA A 97 14.06 -2.24 15.46
C ALA A 97 12.98 -2.50 16.52
N GLN A 98 13.20 -3.47 17.39
CA GLN A 98 12.45 -3.62 18.63
C GLN A 98 13.09 -2.68 19.68
N VAL A 99 12.59 -1.45 19.77
CA VAL A 99 13.17 -0.38 20.63
C VAL A 99 12.89 -0.66 22.10
N GLN A 100 11.68 -1.16 22.38
CA GLN A 100 11.23 -1.61 23.70
C GLN A 100 10.32 -2.82 23.53
N PRO A 101 10.01 -3.60 24.57
CA PRO A 101 9.12 -4.76 24.46
C PRO A 101 7.74 -4.47 23.84
N ASN A 102 7.30 -3.22 23.92
CA ASN A 102 6.02 -2.74 23.40
C ASN A 102 6.16 -1.70 22.28
N LEU A 103 7.38 -1.35 21.85
CA LEU A 103 7.65 -0.36 20.81
C LEU A 103 8.55 -0.94 19.73
N GLN A 104 8.02 -1.00 18.51
CA GLN A 104 8.76 -1.32 17.30
C GLN A 104 8.79 -0.10 16.39
N ALA A 105 9.92 0.16 15.75
CA ALA A 105 10.06 1.21 14.75
C ALA A 105 10.87 0.70 13.56
N GLY A 106 10.69 1.32 12.42
CA GLY A 106 11.44 0.94 11.23
C GLY A 106 11.46 2.03 10.17
N ALA A 107 12.37 1.82 9.23
CA ALA A 107 12.50 2.64 8.03
C ALA A 107 12.69 1.72 6.83
N ASP A 108 12.19 2.15 5.70
CA ASP A 108 12.32 1.46 4.43
C ASP A 108 12.55 2.43 3.28
N TYR A 109 13.03 1.90 2.18
CA TYR A 109 13.09 2.60 0.90
C TYR A 109 12.37 1.76 -0.14
N ASN A 110 11.42 2.38 -0.82
CA ASN A 110 10.55 1.73 -1.80
C ASN A 110 10.88 2.23 -3.19
N VAL A 111 10.82 1.34 -4.17
CA VAL A 111 10.92 1.65 -5.59
C VAL A 111 9.81 0.92 -6.34
N GLN A 112 9.24 1.60 -7.33
CA GLN A 112 8.27 1.02 -8.24
C GLN A 112 8.49 1.58 -9.64
N ARG A 113 8.43 0.71 -10.63
CA ARG A 113 8.46 1.09 -12.04
C ARG A 113 7.25 0.49 -12.72
N GLU A 114 6.48 1.33 -13.41
CA GLU A 114 5.35 0.91 -14.23
C GLU A 114 5.60 1.30 -15.69
N HIS A 115 5.42 0.35 -16.60
CA HIS A 115 5.40 0.56 -18.03
C HIS A 115 3.96 0.44 -18.51
N ALA A 116 3.42 1.53 -19.00
CA ALA A 116 2.07 1.57 -19.58
C ALA A 116 2.14 1.48 -21.11
N ASP A 117 1.02 1.06 -21.74
CA ASP A 117 0.91 0.98 -23.19
C ASP A 117 1.16 2.34 -23.86
N ALA A 118 0.73 3.43 -23.23
CA ALA A 118 1.17 4.79 -23.62
C ALA A 118 2.18 5.35 -22.62
N ALA A 119 3.33 5.80 -23.13
CA ALA A 119 4.47 6.26 -22.33
C ALA A 119 4.15 7.41 -21.37
N VAL A 120 3.17 8.25 -21.70
CA VAL A 120 2.66 9.34 -20.85
C VAL A 120 2.07 8.83 -19.50
N TYR A 121 1.69 7.56 -19.41
CA TYR A 121 1.22 6.90 -18.18
C TYR A 121 2.29 6.01 -17.52
N SER A 122 3.41 5.76 -18.21
CA SER A 122 4.55 5.06 -17.63
C SER A 122 5.19 5.92 -16.56
N ARG A 123 5.55 5.31 -15.43
CA ARG A 123 6.09 6.07 -14.30
C ARG A 123 7.05 5.29 -13.44
N ARG A 124 7.92 6.04 -12.77
CA ARG A 124 8.74 5.57 -11.66
C ARG A 124 8.30 6.26 -10.38
N LEU A 125 8.21 5.50 -9.31
CA LEU A 125 7.97 5.97 -7.95
C LEU A 125 9.10 5.47 -7.07
N ASP A 126 9.71 6.34 -6.28
CA ASP A 126 10.70 5.93 -5.28
C ASP A 126 10.71 6.89 -4.07
N GLY A 127 11.06 6.35 -2.92
CA GLY A 127 11.21 7.16 -1.72
C GLY A 127 11.22 6.39 -0.41
N PRO A 128 11.61 7.09 0.68
CA PRO A 128 11.67 6.53 2.01
C PRO A 128 10.31 6.46 2.70
N GLY A 129 10.19 5.49 3.61
CA GLY A 129 9.12 5.37 4.57
C GLY A 129 9.68 5.16 5.98
N VAL A 130 8.90 5.53 6.97
CA VAL A 130 9.17 5.24 8.38
C VAL A 130 7.88 4.80 9.06
N PHE A 131 7.99 3.94 10.06
CA PHE A 131 6.85 3.57 10.89
C PHE A 131 7.25 3.40 12.35
N ALA A 132 6.24 3.52 13.21
CA ALA A 132 6.34 3.12 14.61
C ALA A 132 5.05 2.39 15.02
N ALA A 133 5.19 1.26 15.70
CA ALA A 133 4.10 0.48 16.25
C ALA A 133 4.24 0.40 17.76
N TYR A 134 3.24 0.90 18.48
CA TYR A 134 3.23 0.91 19.93
C TYR A 134 2.07 0.07 20.46
N ARG A 135 2.38 -0.96 21.25
CA ARG A 135 1.41 -1.79 21.93
C ARG A 135 1.03 -1.14 23.26
N ILE A 136 -0.13 -0.48 23.30
CA ILE A 136 -0.64 0.20 24.49
C ILE A 136 -1.08 -0.82 25.56
N LYS A 137 -1.74 -1.89 25.08
CA LYS A 137 -2.19 -3.06 25.89
C LYS A 137 -1.97 -4.32 25.07
N PRO A 138 -1.99 -5.52 25.67
CA PRO A 138 -1.86 -6.77 24.91
C PRO A 138 -2.79 -6.87 23.71
N GLN A 139 -4.01 -6.31 23.83
CA GLN A 139 -5.03 -6.34 22.79
C GLN A 139 -5.06 -5.09 21.90
N TRP A 140 -4.29 -4.02 22.22
CA TRP A 140 -4.40 -2.76 21.51
C TRP A 140 -3.04 -2.26 21.03
N THR A 141 -2.89 -2.16 19.72
CA THR A 141 -1.69 -1.64 19.07
C THR A 141 -2.06 -0.44 18.19
N VAL A 142 -1.25 0.60 18.25
CA VAL A 142 -1.34 1.77 17.38
C VAL A 142 -0.11 1.81 16.49
N VAL A 143 -0.30 2.03 15.19
CA VAL A 143 0.77 2.11 14.19
C VAL A 143 0.69 3.44 13.47
N GLY A 144 1.74 4.24 13.56
CA GLY A 144 1.95 5.43 12.77
C GLY A 144 2.89 5.13 11.60
N ASN A 145 2.55 5.62 10.40
CA ASN A 145 3.41 5.53 9.22
C ASN A 145 3.52 6.89 8.55
N TYR A 146 4.68 7.17 8.00
CA TYR A 146 4.90 8.29 7.11
C TYR A 146 5.76 7.85 5.94
N SER A 147 5.36 8.23 4.72
CA SER A 147 6.15 8.00 3.51
C SER A 147 6.23 9.26 2.67
N TYR A 148 7.37 9.40 2.02
CA TYR A 148 7.65 10.44 1.04
C TYR A 148 8.08 9.75 -0.24
N SER A 149 7.41 10.03 -1.36
CA SER A 149 7.72 9.42 -2.63
C SER A 149 7.77 10.47 -3.75
N LYS A 150 8.76 10.37 -4.61
CA LYS A 150 8.80 11.07 -5.88
C LYS A 150 8.20 10.18 -6.96
N VAL A 151 7.28 10.73 -7.74
CA VAL A 151 6.67 10.06 -8.88
C VAL A 151 7.04 10.83 -10.13
N LYS A 152 7.73 10.19 -11.06
CA LYS A 152 8.14 10.77 -12.33
C LYS A 152 7.51 9.99 -13.46
N TYR A 153 6.79 10.69 -14.33
CA TYR A 153 6.25 10.13 -15.56
C TYR A 153 7.28 10.26 -16.69
N ASP A 154 7.30 9.29 -17.59
CA ASP A 154 8.35 9.19 -18.61
C ASP A 154 8.21 10.28 -19.67
N GLU A 155 6.98 10.61 -20.05
CA GLU A 155 6.69 11.55 -21.11
C GLU A 155 5.64 12.58 -20.68
N GLY A 156 5.71 13.75 -21.28
CA GLY A 156 4.65 14.75 -21.24
C GLY A 156 3.58 14.49 -22.30
N SER A 157 2.50 15.24 -22.24
CA SER A 157 1.51 15.33 -23.33
C SER A 157 1.86 16.48 -24.26
N PHE A 158 1.16 16.59 -25.40
CA PHE A 158 1.37 17.68 -26.36
C PHE A 158 1.29 19.09 -25.72
N PHE A 159 0.50 19.24 -24.66
CA PHE A 159 0.27 20.53 -23.99
C PHE A 159 1.02 20.70 -22.68
N PHE A 160 1.60 19.64 -22.10
CA PHE A 160 2.20 19.67 -20.77
C PHE A 160 3.52 18.91 -20.73
N PRO A 161 4.51 19.41 -19.95
CA PRO A 161 5.76 18.68 -19.72
C PRO A 161 5.49 17.33 -19.02
N ALA A 162 6.53 16.50 -18.95
CA ALA A 162 6.46 15.27 -18.15
C ALA A 162 6.06 15.60 -16.70
N ARG A 163 5.08 14.87 -16.19
CA ARG A 163 4.55 15.09 -14.86
C ARG A 163 5.53 14.60 -13.79
N GLU A 164 5.75 15.42 -12.80
CA GLU A 164 6.49 15.07 -11.59
C GLU A 164 5.64 15.41 -10.36
N ASP A 165 5.42 14.40 -9.51
CA ASP A 165 4.68 14.58 -8.27
C ASP A 165 5.59 14.31 -7.09
N THR A 166 5.24 14.91 -5.95
CA THR A 166 5.82 14.60 -4.65
C THR A 166 4.70 14.13 -3.72
N GLN A 167 4.56 12.82 -3.54
CA GLN A 167 3.52 12.27 -2.69
C GLN A 167 4.01 12.12 -1.25
N LYS A 168 3.27 12.69 -0.31
CA LYS A 168 3.46 12.54 1.13
C LYS A 168 2.25 11.82 1.69
N THR A 169 2.48 10.72 2.39
CA THR A 169 1.40 9.96 2.99
C THR A 169 1.68 9.78 4.48
N ALA A 170 0.74 10.21 5.30
CA ALA A 170 0.74 9.95 6.74
C ALA A 170 -0.45 9.08 7.10
N SER A 171 -0.26 8.05 7.90
CA SER A 171 -1.36 7.24 8.39
C SER A 171 -1.21 6.88 9.85
N LEU A 172 -2.36 6.77 10.52
CA LEU A 172 -2.49 6.27 11.88
C LEU A 172 -3.50 5.13 11.88
N THR A 173 -3.05 3.96 12.33
CA THR A 173 -3.87 2.75 12.40
C THR A 173 -3.99 2.30 13.84
N SER A 174 -5.21 2.03 14.29
CA SER A 174 -5.50 1.38 15.56
C SER A 174 -5.95 -0.06 15.28
N LEU A 175 -5.32 -1.03 15.92
CA LEU A 175 -5.61 -2.45 15.83
C LEU A 175 -6.07 -2.92 17.21
N TRP A 176 -7.28 -3.45 17.28
CA TRP A 176 -7.86 -3.94 18.51
C TRP A 176 -8.22 -5.42 18.37
N ASP A 177 -7.50 -6.26 19.08
CA ASP A 177 -7.77 -7.70 19.17
C ASP A 177 -8.95 -7.93 20.12
N ILE A 178 -10.06 -8.38 19.55
CA ILE A 178 -11.29 -8.72 20.28
C ILE A 178 -11.56 -10.23 20.30
N SER A 179 -10.55 -11.03 20.02
CA SER A 179 -10.65 -12.49 19.94
C SER A 179 -11.23 -13.12 21.21
N SER A 180 -10.90 -12.57 22.38
CA SER A 180 -11.44 -13.03 23.67
C SER A 180 -12.95 -12.85 23.81
N TRP A 181 -13.54 -11.86 23.11
CA TRP A 181 -14.98 -11.61 23.12
C TRP A 181 -15.72 -12.36 22.03
N ALA A 182 -15.05 -12.51 20.89
CA ALA A 182 -15.63 -13.13 19.69
C ALA A 182 -15.58 -14.65 19.69
N GLY A 183 -14.81 -15.27 20.60
CA GLY A 183 -14.59 -16.74 20.65
C GLY A 183 -13.79 -17.27 19.44
N ARG A 184 -13.21 -16.39 18.63
CA ARG A 184 -12.36 -16.70 17.47
C ARG A 184 -11.39 -15.56 17.22
N SER A 185 -10.30 -15.81 16.47
CA SER A 185 -9.35 -14.77 16.11
C SER A 185 -10.04 -13.64 15.35
N MET A 186 -10.09 -12.44 15.95
CA MET A 186 -10.77 -11.28 15.38
C MET A 186 -10.06 -10.00 15.79
N VAL A 187 -9.72 -9.17 14.80
CA VAL A 187 -9.08 -7.87 14.98
C VAL A 187 -9.92 -6.79 14.32
N VAL A 188 -10.29 -5.76 15.07
CA VAL A 188 -10.88 -4.52 14.54
C VAL A 188 -9.75 -3.58 14.17
N ARG A 189 -9.81 -3.03 12.97
CA ARG A 189 -8.88 -2.05 12.44
C ARG A 189 -9.60 -0.75 12.15
N ALA A 190 -9.14 0.36 12.72
CA ALA A 190 -9.52 1.70 12.31
C ALA A 190 -8.28 2.42 11.78
N GLN A 191 -8.39 3.09 10.64
CA GLN A 191 -7.27 3.78 10.02
C GLN A 191 -7.69 5.15 9.50
N TYR A 192 -6.88 6.14 9.81
CA TYR A 192 -6.90 7.45 9.18
C TYR A 192 -5.66 7.59 8.29
N THR A 193 -5.84 8.11 7.08
CA THR A 193 -4.74 8.36 6.13
C THR A 193 -4.92 9.75 5.53
N GLN A 194 -3.85 10.52 5.52
CA GLN A 194 -3.74 11.77 4.77
C GLN A 194 -2.72 11.59 3.67
N ILE A 195 -3.07 12.04 2.47
CA ILE A 195 -2.22 12.03 1.27
C ILE A 195 -2.17 13.45 0.73
N ASP A 196 -0.98 14.01 0.60
CA ASP A 196 -0.73 15.28 -0.07
C ASP A 196 0.16 15.03 -1.29
N ASN A 197 -0.27 15.51 -2.45
CA ASN A 197 0.39 15.26 -3.73
C ASN A 197 0.60 16.56 -4.50
N PRO A 198 1.58 17.41 -4.14
CA PRO A 198 2.00 18.49 -5.00
C PRO A 198 2.61 17.95 -6.31
N SER A 199 2.28 18.61 -7.42
CA SER A 199 2.71 18.28 -8.77
C SER A 199 3.22 19.52 -9.50
N ASN A 200 4.11 19.34 -10.48
CA ASN A 200 4.49 20.40 -11.41
C ASN A 200 3.34 20.77 -12.38
N ILE A 201 2.27 19.97 -12.41
CA ILE A 201 1.06 20.20 -13.19
C ILE A 201 -0.09 20.55 -12.24
N GLY A 202 -0.54 21.80 -12.24
CA GLY A 202 -1.44 22.34 -11.22
C GLY A 202 -2.73 21.56 -11.00
N TYR A 203 -3.38 21.05 -12.04
CA TYR A 203 -4.61 20.24 -11.91
C TYR A 203 -4.37 18.84 -11.35
N SER A 204 -3.11 18.41 -11.22
CA SER A 204 -2.73 17.14 -10.60
C SER A 204 -2.40 17.28 -9.10
N ASN A 205 -2.44 18.50 -8.57
CA ASN A 205 -2.33 18.73 -7.13
C ASN A 205 -3.58 18.23 -6.42
N TYR A 206 -3.40 17.44 -5.38
CA TYR A 206 -4.53 17.07 -4.52
C TYR A 206 -4.09 16.82 -3.08
N SER A 207 -5.03 17.00 -2.17
CA SER A 207 -4.94 16.52 -0.80
C SER A 207 -6.17 15.66 -0.52
N ARG A 208 -5.96 14.49 0.08
CA ARG A 208 -7.02 13.53 0.39
C ARG A 208 -6.91 13.06 1.83
N LYS A 209 -8.04 13.00 2.51
CA LYS A 209 -8.17 12.40 3.83
C LYS A 209 -9.12 11.20 3.73
N LEU A 210 -8.67 10.06 4.23
CA LEU A 210 -9.40 8.80 4.18
C LEU A 210 -9.55 8.27 5.60
N PHE A 211 -10.73 7.81 5.92
CA PHE A 211 -11.00 7.06 7.15
C PHE A 211 -11.60 5.72 6.78
N SER A 212 -11.09 4.65 7.37
CA SER A 212 -11.60 3.30 7.16
C SER A 212 -11.71 2.54 8.46
N VAL A 213 -12.73 1.69 8.54
CA VAL A 213 -12.89 0.71 9.62
C VAL A 213 -13.10 -0.65 8.98
N GLY A 214 -12.46 -1.66 9.52
CA GLY A 214 -12.57 -3.04 9.04
C GLY A 214 -12.42 -4.05 10.15
N VAL A 215 -12.86 -5.27 9.87
CA VAL A 215 -12.71 -6.43 10.75
C VAL A 215 -11.95 -7.50 9.99
N GLN A 216 -10.91 -8.03 10.60
CA GLN A 216 -10.13 -9.15 10.09
C GLN A 216 -10.38 -10.38 10.98
N THR A 217 -10.73 -11.50 10.36
CA THR A 217 -10.90 -12.79 11.06
C THR A 217 -9.94 -13.79 10.47
N GLN A 218 -9.44 -14.70 11.30
CA GLN A 218 -8.65 -15.83 10.88
C GLN A 218 -9.42 -17.12 11.26
N PHE A 219 -9.55 -18.01 10.29
CA PHE A 219 -10.23 -19.32 10.43
C PHE A 219 -9.20 -20.43 10.56
#